data_abe1c42cd1ff7c2d959e5d8db9a56a83
#
_entry.id   abe1c42cd1ff7c2d959e5d8db9a56a83
#
_cell.length_a   1.000
_cell.length_b   1.000
_cell.length_c   1.000
_cell.angle_alpha   90.00
_cell.angle_beta   90.00
_cell.angle_gamma   90.00
#
_symmetry.space_group_name_H-M   'P 1'
#
loop_
_entity.id
_entity.type
_entity.pdbx_description
1 polymer ?
#
loop_
_entity_poly.entity_id
_entity_poly.type
_entity_poly.pdbx_seq_one_letter_code
_entity_poly.pdbx_strand_id
1 'polypeptide(L)'
;MNLELLGHVELPENVKPGGFDHAAVHRASAKLYVAHTANDALDVIDCVHDRYSHSIQNLTGVAGALVSDEENLVFTSNRGENTIGIFAPDNEAGLAKVDVGIRPNGLAYDPGNGLLLAANVGDQGVPDSFTLSMVNALQHQMTSSIQVPGRTRWTVFDERAEVFYVNIADPGQILVVTSAEPTRVAQTIAIPAPGPHGLDLDPDRRRLFCACDAKQLVILEADSRETLKRIELSGSPDVIFFNRVLRHLYVAIGDPGVVEAFNTEDMRRLDTVQTEPGAHTLGFDAERNKLYAFLPKTHRAAVYADKG
;
A
#
# COMPACT_ATOMS: atom_id res chain seq x y z
N MET A 1 23.16 -11.83 -5.07
CA MET A 1 22.09 -11.55 -4.08
C MET A 1 22.08 -10.04 -3.89
N ASN A 2 21.00 -9.41 -4.35
CA ASN A 2 20.86 -7.95 -4.30
C ASN A 2 20.29 -7.50 -2.95
N LEU A 3 19.43 -8.33 -2.34
CA LEU A 3 18.85 -8.10 -1.02
C LEU A 3 19.68 -8.78 0.06
N GLU A 4 20.38 -7.98 0.89
CA GLU A 4 21.19 -8.46 2.02
C GLU A 4 20.40 -8.27 3.33
N LEU A 5 20.21 -9.35 4.09
CA LEU A 5 19.57 -9.28 5.41
C LEU A 5 20.52 -8.57 6.40
N LEU A 6 20.06 -7.44 6.95
CA LEU A 6 20.79 -6.67 7.96
C LEU A 6 20.46 -7.14 9.39
N GLY A 7 19.25 -7.60 9.64
CA GLY A 7 18.77 -8.02 10.94
C GLY A 7 17.25 -8.03 11.05
N HIS A 8 16.76 -8.01 12.28
CA HIS A 8 15.33 -8.00 12.57
C HIS A 8 15.00 -6.93 13.60
N VAL A 9 13.82 -6.33 13.43
CA VAL A 9 13.20 -5.45 14.43
C VAL A 9 12.16 -6.29 15.18
N GLU A 10 12.28 -6.39 16.50
CA GLU A 10 11.26 -7.01 17.35
C GLU A 10 10.06 -6.09 17.47
N LEU A 11 8.85 -6.62 17.26
CA LEU A 11 7.58 -5.90 17.30
C LEU A 11 6.67 -6.49 18.38
N PRO A 12 5.63 -5.78 18.82
CA PRO A 12 4.64 -6.31 19.76
C PRO A 12 4.00 -7.61 19.23
N GLU A 13 3.75 -8.56 20.12
CA GLU A 13 3.04 -9.79 19.78
C GLU A 13 1.60 -9.50 19.38
N ASN A 14 1.04 -10.34 18.49
CA ASN A 14 -0.36 -10.25 18.07
C ASN A 14 -1.29 -10.54 19.27
N VAL A 15 -2.20 -9.61 19.58
CA VAL A 15 -3.19 -9.81 20.64
C VAL A 15 -4.45 -10.53 20.15
N LYS A 16 -4.69 -10.58 18.85
CA LYS A 16 -5.78 -11.30 18.18
C LYS A 16 -5.32 -11.88 16.84
N PRO A 17 -6.11 -12.78 16.20
CA PRO A 17 -5.77 -13.28 14.85
C PRO A 17 -5.62 -12.14 13.86
N GLY A 18 -4.62 -12.24 13.00
CA GLY A 18 -4.25 -11.25 12.01
C GLY A 18 -2.73 -11.15 11.88
N GLY A 19 -2.25 -9.97 11.62
CA GLY A 19 -0.84 -9.66 11.44
C GLY A 19 -0.68 -8.21 11.08
N PHE A 20 0.23 -7.97 10.15
CA PHE A 20 0.52 -6.66 9.59
C PHE A 20 -0.17 -6.48 8.23
N ASP A 21 -0.49 -5.25 7.91
CA ASP A 21 -1.02 -4.86 6.60
C ASP A 21 -0.14 -3.72 6.05
N HIS A 22 -0.64 -2.71 5.37
CA HIS A 22 0.18 -1.70 4.70
C HIS A 22 1.17 -0.97 5.63
N ALA A 23 2.29 -0.52 5.04
CA ALA A 23 3.29 0.30 5.72
C ALA A 23 3.75 1.47 4.84
N ALA A 24 4.16 2.56 5.47
CA ALA A 24 4.71 3.73 4.80
C ALA A 24 5.82 4.38 5.63
N VAL A 25 6.77 5.04 4.96
CA VAL A 25 7.89 5.73 5.60
C VAL A 25 7.74 7.25 5.46
N HIS A 26 7.80 7.96 6.56
CA HIS A 26 7.96 9.42 6.58
C HIS A 26 9.46 9.74 6.54
N ARG A 27 9.93 10.25 5.42
CA ARG A 27 11.36 10.44 5.13
C ARG A 27 12.03 11.41 6.09
N ALA A 28 11.41 12.58 6.32
CA ALA A 28 12.00 13.62 7.14
C ALA A 28 12.24 13.20 8.60
N SER A 29 11.36 12.39 9.20
CA SER A 29 11.53 11.86 10.56
C SER A 29 12.19 10.47 10.61
N ALA A 30 12.42 9.83 9.46
CA ALA A 30 12.90 8.46 9.34
C ALA A 30 12.05 7.45 10.16
N LYS A 31 10.74 7.69 10.23
CA LYS A 31 9.77 6.81 10.89
C LYS A 31 9.05 5.95 9.84
N LEU A 32 9.04 4.65 10.04
CA LEU A 32 8.17 3.74 9.33
C LEU A 32 6.94 3.47 10.19
N TYR A 33 5.77 3.61 9.59
CA TYR A 33 4.47 3.29 10.18
C TYR A 33 3.93 2.04 9.53
N VAL A 34 3.59 1.01 10.32
CA VAL A 34 2.98 -0.21 9.81
C VAL A 34 1.66 -0.49 10.52
N ALA A 35 0.62 -0.77 9.74
CA ALA A 35 -0.66 -1.19 10.26
C ALA A 35 -0.53 -2.57 10.93
N HIS A 36 -0.61 -2.63 12.25
CA HIS A 36 -0.66 -3.86 13.04
C HIS A 36 -2.12 -4.21 13.33
N THR A 37 -2.77 -4.76 12.32
CA THR A 37 -4.22 -5.06 12.34
C THR A 37 -4.62 -5.94 13.53
N ALA A 38 -3.76 -6.89 13.90
CA ALA A 38 -3.98 -7.76 15.05
C ALA A 38 -4.00 -7.02 16.41
N ASN A 39 -3.46 -5.79 16.47
CA ASN A 39 -3.33 -5.02 17.71
C ASN A 39 -4.16 -3.73 17.71
N ASP A 40 -4.96 -3.46 16.64
CA ASP A 40 -5.69 -2.20 16.48
C ASP A 40 -4.79 -0.96 16.63
N ALA A 41 -3.56 -1.06 16.15
CA ALA A 41 -2.51 -0.09 16.36
C ALA A 41 -1.66 0.11 15.10
N LEU A 42 -1.02 1.27 15.01
CA LEU A 42 0.02 1.56 14.04
C LEU A 42 1.37 1.47 14.76
N ASP A 43 2.18 0.47 14.43
CA ASP A 43 3.53 0.36 15.02
C ASP A 43 4.49 1.30 14.31
N VAL A 44 5.36 1.94 15.09
CA VAL A 44 6.34 2.92 14.62
C VAL A 44 7.75 2.36 14.77
N ILE A 45 8.51 2.31 13.67
CA ILE A 45 9.89 1.88 13.61
C ILE A 45 10.80 3.08 13.29
N ASP A 46 11.88 3.24 14.05
CA ASP A 46 13.00 4.15 13.76
C ASP A 46 13.88 3.53 12.68
N CYS A 47 13.84 4.04 11.44
CA CYS A 47 14.59 3.52 10.30
C CYS A 47 16.09 3.85 10.35
N VAL A 48 16.51 4.78 11.21
CA VAL A 48 17.94 5.09 11.40
C VAL A 48 18.63 3.97 12.17
N HIS A 49 17.95 3.47 13.21
CA HIS A 49 18.52 2.46 14.11
C HIS A 49 17.91 1.07 13.95
N ASP A 50 16.97 0.90 13.02
CA ASP A 50 16.21 -0.33 12.77
C ASP A 50 15.65 -0.92 14.07
N ARG A 51 14.82 -0.12 14.77
CA ARG A 51 14.24 -0.52 16.06
C ARG A 51 12.79 -0.05 16.20
N TYR A 52 11.99 -0.86 16.87
CA TYR A 52 10.67 -0.47 17.31
C TYR A 52 10.74 0.73 18.27
N SER A 53 9.86 1.70 18.09
CA SER A 53 9.76 2.90 18.91
C SER A 53 8.55 2.79 19.86
N HIS A 54 7.36 2.72 19.32
CA HIS A 54 6.09 2.69 20.07
C HIS A 54 4.95 2.30 19.13
N SER A 55 3.73 2.19 19.67
CA SER A 55 2.50 1.97 18.90
C SER A 55 1.50 3.10 19.15
N ILE A 56 0.88 3.59 18.08
CA ILE A 56 -0.25 4.50 18.10
C ILE A 56 -1.53 3.67 18.19
N GLN A 57 -2.25 3.80 19.30
CA GLN A 57 -3.42 2.99 19.64
C GLN A 57 -4.73 3.60 19.13
N ASN A 58 -5.84 2.87 19.33
CA ASN A 58 -7.21 3.28 19.00
C ASN A 58 -7.49 3.41 17.50
N LEU A 59 -6.92 2.50 16.71
CA LEU A 59 -7.11 2.40 15.27
C LEU A 59 -7.76 1.04 14.95
N THR A 60 -9.03 0.88 15.29
CA THR A 60 -9.73 -0.40 15.23
C THR A 60 -9.67 -1.05 13.86
N GLY A 61 -9.04 -2.22 13.77
CA GLY A 61 -8.85 -2.96 12.54
C GLY A 61 -8.03 -2.22 11.50
N VAL A 62 -7.06 -1.39 11.92
CA VAL A 62 -6.19 -0.64 11.00
C VAL A 62 -5.57 -1.55 9.95
N ALA A 63 -5.62 -1.11 8.69
CA ALA A 63 -5.14 -1.87 7.54
C ALA A 63 -4.26 -1.01 6.62
N GLY A 64 -4.65 0.21 6.30
CA GLY A 64 -3.85 1.13 5.50
C GLY A 64 -2.92 1.97 6.36
N ALA A 65 -1.72 2.22 5.84
CA ALA A 65 -0.81 3.26 6.29
C ALA A 65 -0.24 3.96 5.04
N LEU A 66 -0.36 5.28 5.00
CA LEU A 66 0.16 6.13 3.93
C LEU A 66 0.78 7.39 4.53
N VAL A 67 1.79 7.93 3.87
CA VAL A 67 2.48 9.15 4.29
C VAL A 67 2.48 10.15 3.13
N SER A 68 2.23 11.43 3.45
CA SER A 68 2.61 12.56 2.62
C SER A 68 3.78 13.29 3.28
N ASP A 69 4.97 13.20 2.69
CA ASP A 69 6.13 13.96 3.17
C ASP A 69 5.97 15.45 2.92
N GLU A 70 5.31 15.82 1.82
CA GLU A 70 5.09 17.21 1.43
C GLU A 70 4.22 17.97 2.43
N GLU A 71 3.10 17.35 2.84
CA GLU A 71 2.14 17.92 3.79
C GLU A 71 2.46 17.55 5.24
N ASN A 72 3.50 16.75 5.50
CA ASN A 72 3.87 16.26 6.82
C ASN A 72 2.68 15.55 7.51
N LEU A 73 2.00 14.64 6.77
CA LEU A 73 0.82 13.91 7.23
C LEU A 73 1.01 12.40 7.16
N VAL A 74 0.41 11.71 8.11
CA VAL A 74 0.22 10.26 8.13
C VAL A 74 -1.26 9.95 8.08
N PHE A 75 -1.63 9.00 7.23
CA PHE A 75 -2.99 8.53 7.03
C PHE A 75 -3.10 7.05 7.40
N THR A 76 -4.22 6.68 8.04
CA THR A 76 -4.55 5.29 8.30
C THR A 76 -5.95 4.98 7.79
N SER A 77 -6.17 3.75 7.32
CA SER A 77 -7.52 3.24 7.10
C SER A 77 -7.89 2.27 8.21
N ASN A 78 -8.93 2.60 8.98
CA ASN A 78 -9.36 1.84 10.16
C ASN A 78 -10.58 0.98 9.76
N ARG A 79 -10.30 -0.20 9.24
CA ARG A 79 -11.28 -1.12 8.62
C ARG A 79 -12.38 -1.54 9.60
N GLY A 80 -12.03 -1.69 10.88
CA GLY A 80 -12.95 -2.16 11.91
C GLY A 80 -13.95 -1.11 12.40
N GLU A 81 -13.70 0.17 12.11
CA GLU A 81 -14.56 1.30 12.53
C GLU A 81 -15.00 2.20 11.36
N ASN A 82 -14.63 1.88 10.12
CA ASN A 82 -14.99 2.61 8.90
C ASN A 82 -14.54 4.07 8.92
N THR A 83 -13.33 4.32 9.42
CA THR A 83 -12.76 5.67 9.48
C THR A 83 -11.40 5.75 8.80
N ILE A 84 -11.00 6.97 8.44
CA ILE A 84 -9.62 7.34 8.11
C ILE A 84 -9.04 8.11 9.28
N GLY A 85 -7.86 7.72 9.75
CA GLY A 85 -7.08 8.51 10.71
C GLY A 85 -6.14 9.46 9.97
N ILE A 86 -5.99 10.70 10.47
CA ILE A 86 -5.10 11.73 9.93
C ILE A 86 -4.36 12.40 11.07
N PHE A 87 -3.03 12.45 11.03
CA PHE A 87 -2.21 13.12 12.04
C PHE A 87 -0.86 13.56 11.47
N ALA A 88 -0.18 14.48 12.15
CA ALA A 88 1.20 14.85 11.82
C ALA A 88 2.22 13.95 12.57
N PRO A 89 3.36 13.57 11.96
CA PRO A 89 4.38 12.70 12.57
C PRO A 89 4.97 13.20 13.89
N ASP A 90 4.89 14.49 14.16
CA ASP A 90 5.34 15.17 15.38
C ASP A 90 4.20 15.48 16.37
N ASN A 91 2.96 15.21 15.98
CA ASN A 91 1.75 15.41 16.79
C ASN A 91 0.78 14.25 16.67
N GLU A 92 1.20 13.06 17.07
CA GLU A 92 0.38 11.83 17.03
C GLU A 92 -0.87 11.93 17.93
N ALA A 93 -0.81 12.73 18.99
CA ALA A 93 -1.97 13.00 19.86
C ALA A 93 -3.07 13.83 19.16
N GLY A 94 -2.73 14.51 18.07
CA GLY A 94 -3.68 15.25 17.22
C GLY A 94 -4.43 14.37 16.22
N LEU A 95 -4.43 13.04 16.38
CA LEU A 95 -5.15 12.11 15.51
C LEU A 95 -6.62 12.50 15.34
N ALA A 96 -6.99 12.92 14.15
CA ALA A 96 -8.37 13.13 13.73
C ALA A 96 -8.90 11.87 13.03
N LYS A 97 -10.21 11.62 13.13
CA LYS A 97 -10.89 10.53 12.42
C LYS A 97 -12.00 11.07 11.53
N VAL A 98 -12.10 10.53 10.31
CA VAL A 98 -13.10 10.90 9.31
C VAL A 98 -13.88 9.64 8.93
N ASP A 99 -15.22 9.69 9.07
CA ASP A 99 -16.10 8.60 8.64
C ASP A 99 -16.05 8.44 7.12
N VAL A 100 -15.95 7.19 6.65
CA VAL A 100 -15.89 6.82 5.23
C VAL A 100 -16.76 5.59 4.94
N GLY A 101 -16.62 5.01 3.76
CA GLY A 101 -17.34 3.79 3.40
C GLY A 101 -16.90 2.55 4.20
N ILE A 102 -17.58 1.44 3.95
CA ILE A 102 -17.42 0.19 4.72
C ILE A 102 -16.06 -0.44 4.45
N ARG A 103 -15.28 -0.68 5.53
CA ARG A 103 -14.00 -1.39 5.55
C ARG A 103 -12.96 -0.75 4.63
N PRO A 104 -12.53 0.52 4.90
CA PRO A 104 -11.47 1.17 4.13
C PRO A 104 -10.15 0.37 4.21
N ASN A 105 -9.36 0.37 3.13
CA ASN A 105 -8.09 -0.33 3.04
C ASN A 105 -7.03 0.49 2.29
N GLY A 106 -6.94 0.37 0.96
CA GLY A 106 -5.99 1.10 0.15
C GLY A 106 -6.18 2.61 0.23
N LEU A 107 -5.09 3.35 0.31
CA LEU A 107 -5.06 4.80 0.42
C LEU A 107 -4.16 5.39 -0.67
N ALA A 108 -4.57 6.49 -1.29
CA ALA A 108 -3.73 7.30 -2.15
C ALA A 108 -4.03 8.78 -1.93
N TYR A 109 -3.02 9.63 -2.03
CA TYR A 109 -3.13 11.04 -1.70
C TYR A 109 -2.63 11.93 -2.84
N ASP A 110 -3.40 12.96 -3.14
CA ASP A 110 -3.06 14.07 -4.05
C ASP A 110 -2.67 15.29 -3.20
N PRO A 111 -1.38 15.59 -3.06
CA PRO A 111 -0.93 16.71 -2.25
C PRO A 111 -1.32 18.06 -2.87
N GLY A 112 -1.39 18.16 -4.20
CA GLY A 112 -1.76 19.39 -4.90
C GLY A 112 -3.18 19.88 -4.58
N ASN A 113 -4.11 18.98 -4.31
CA ASN A 113 -5.50 19.29 -3.99
C ASN A 113 -5.89 18.97 -2.53
N GLY A 114 -4.97 18.43 -1.74
CA GLY A 114 -5.26 17.96 -0.37
C GLY A 114 -6.30 16.85 -0.33
N LEU A 115 -6.33 15.99 -1.34
CA LEU A 115 -7.39 15.02 -1.58
C LEU A 115 -6.90 13.60 -1.32
N LEU A 116 -7.48 12.92 -0.35
CA LEU A 116 -7.21 11.52 -0.03
C LEU A 116 -8.31 10.64 -0.61
N LEU A 117 -7.92 9.62 -1.36
CA LEU A 117 -8.80 8.52 -1.77
C LEU A 117 -8.64 7.36 -0.81
N ALA A 118 -9.76 6.88 -0.26
CA ALA A 118 -9.85 5.64 0.51
C ALA A 118 -10.67 4.60 -0.27
N ALA A 119 -10.04 3.47 -0.57
CA ALA A 119 -10.68 2.36 -1.26
C ALA A 119 -11.35 1.43 -0.24
N ASN A 120 -12.69 1.41 -0.24
CA ASN A 120 -13.48 0.66 0.73
C ASN A 120 -13.75 -0.74 0.20
N VAL A 121 -13.28 -1.75 0.92
CA VAL A 121 -13.42 -3.18 0.57
C VAL A 121 -14.89 -3.62 0.54
N GLY A 122 -15.74 -2.89 1.27
CA GLY A 122 -17.16 -3.19 1.37
C GLY A 122 -17.47 -4.47 2.15
N ASP A 123 -18.72 -4.86 2.11
CA ASP A 123 -19.24 -6.11 2.66
C ASP A 123 -20.19 -6.74 1.64
N GLN A 124 -19.95 -7.99 1.26
CA GLN A 124 -20.80 -8.70 0.28
C GLN A 124 -22.26 -8.86 0.73
N GLY A 125 -22.49 -8.84 2.05
CA GLY A 125 -23.84 -8.88 2.64
C GLY A 125 -24.58 -7.53 2.61
N VAL A 126 -23.87 -6.43 2.26
CA VAL A 126 -24.43 -5.07 2.23
C VAL A 126 -24.43 -4.58 0.78
N PRO A 127 -25.61 -4.39 0.16
CA PRO A 127 -25.69 -3.83 -1.19
C PRO A 127 -24.95 -2.51 -1.31
N ASP A 128 -24.34 -2.25 -2.48
CA ASP A 128 -23.68 -1.00 -2.85
C ASP A 128 -22.53 -0.55 -1.90
N SER A 129 -21.99 -1.48 -1.10
CA SER A 129 -20.96 -1.17 -0.12
C SER A 129 -19.54 -1.06 -0.68
N PHE A 130 -19.29 -1.53 -1.91
CA PHE A 130 -18.02 -1.33 -2.60
C PHE A 130 -17.93 0.10 -3.11
N THR A 131 -17.10 0.92 -2.46
CA THR A 131 -17.04 2.36 -2.78
C THR A 131 -15.62 2.89 -2.70
N LEU A 132 -15.41 4.09 -3.28
CA LEU A 132 -14.24 4.93 -3.03
C LEU A 132 -14.73 6.18 -2.28
N SER A 133 -14.12 6.49 -1.14
CA SER A 133 -14.38 7.73 -0.41
C SER A 133 -13.30 8.75 -0.74
N MET A 134 -13.71 9.94 -1.14
CA MET A 134 -12.81 11.07 -1.33
C MET A 134 -12.88 11.95 -0.08
N VAL A 135 -11.73 12.25 0.51
CA VAL A 135 -11.62 12.99 1.77
C VAL A 135 -10.74 14.22 1.55
N ASN A 136 -11.24 15.40 1.90
CA ASN A 136 -10.40 16.57 2.05
C ASN A 136 -9.58 16.40 3.36
N ALA A 137 -8.28 16.15 3.21
CA ALA A 137 -7.42 15.83 4.33
C ALA A 137 -7.21 17.00 5.28
N LEU A 138 -7.19 18.24 4.77
CA LEU A 138 -6.97 19.44 5.57
C LEU A 138 -8.21 19.87 6.34
N GLN A 139 -9.40 19.57 5.81
CA GLN A 139 -10.69 19.89 6.44
C GLN A 139 -11.23 18.73 7.28
N HIS A 140 -10.59 17.56 7.23
CA HIS A 140 -11.03 16.32 7.87
C HIS A 140 -12.47 15.96 7.49
N GLN A 141 -12.80 16.03 6.21
CA GLN A 141 -14.17 15.84 5.72
C GLN A 141 -14.24 14.96 4.48
N MET A 142 -15.11 13.96 4.49
CA MET A 142 -15.46 13.23 3.29
C MET A 142 -16.26 14.14 2.34
N THR A 143 -15.81 14.25 1.09
CA THR A 143 -16.40 15.14 0.08
C THR A 143 -17.26 14.40 -0.93
N SER A 144 -16.96 13.16 -1.23
CA SER A 144 -17.76 12.31 -2.13
C SER A 144 -17.55 10.83 -1.87
N SER A 145 -18.53 10.04 -2.35
CA SER A 145 -18.47 8.58 -2.38
C SER A 145 -18.79 8.10 -3.79
N ILE A 146 -17.95 7.24 -4.34
CA ILE A 146 -18.08 6.69 -5.69
C ILE A 146 -18.36 5.20 -5.57
N GLN A 147 -19.50 4.72 -6.07
CA GLN A 147 -19.81 3.30 -6.12
C GLN A 147 -18.93 2.62 -7.19
N VAL A 148 -18.41 1.42 -6.87
CA VAL A 148 -17.56 0.64 -7.76
C VAL A 148 -18.06 -0.81 -7.90
N PRO A 149 -17.67 -1.52 -8.98
CA PRO A 149 -18.31 -2.79 -9.34
C PRO A 149 -17.92 -3.97 -8.45
N GLY A 150 -16.92 -3.83 -7.58
CA GLY A 150 -16.45 -4.94 -6.78
C GLY A 150 -15.40 -4.58 -5.75
N ARG A 151 -14.81 -5.61 -5.13
CA ARG A 151 -13.85 -5.46 -4.04
C ARG A 151 -12.63 -4.65 -4.46
N THR A 152 -12.42 -3.52 -3.79
CA THR A 152 -11.23 -2.68 -3.95
C THR A 152 -10.00 -3.31 -3.32
N ARG A 153 -8.82 -2.94 -3.84
CA ARG A 153 -7.50 -3.34 -3.35
C ARG A 153 -6.59 -2.12 -3.24
N TRP A 154 -5.35 -2.24 -3.68
CA TRP A 154 -4.33 -1.19 -3.65
C TRP A 154 -4.69 0.00 -4.53
N THR A 155 -4.19 1.17 -4.13
CA THR A 155 -4.36 2.43 -4.87
C THR A 155 -3.05 3.17 -4.97
N VAL A 156 -2.86 3.93 -6.06
CA VAL A 156 -1.74 4.87 -6.22
C VAL A 156 -2.24 6.18 -6.85
N PHE A 157 -1.56 7.28 -6.54
CA PHE A 157 -1.78 8.58 -7.18
C PHE A 157 -0.66 8.85 -8.17
N ASP A 158 -1.02 9.31 -9.35
CA ASP A 158 -0.12 9.77 -10.42
C ASP A 158 -0.18 11.28 -10.48
N GLU A 159 0.83 11.94 -9.90
CA GLU A 159 0.93 13.40 -9.86
C GLU A 159 0.98 14.03 -11.25
N ARG A 160 1.64 13.38 -12.23
CA ARG A 160 1.79 13.91 -13.58
C ARG A 160 0.48 13.92 -14.36
N ALA A 161 -0.33 12.87 -14.18
CA ALA A 161 -1.62 12.74 -14.86
C ALA A 161 -2.79 13.28 -14.01
N GLU A 162 -2.54 13.62 -12.74
CA GLU A 162 -3.51 14.06 -11.74
C GLU A 162 -4.68 13.05 -11.59
N VAL A 163 -4.33 11.73 -11.50
CA VAL A 163 -5.30 10.65 -11.40
C VAL A 163 -4.96 9.67 -10.29
N PHE A 164 -6.00 9.09 -9.71
CA PHE A 164 -5.91 7.92 -8.85
C PHE A 164 -6.16 6.65 -9.67
N TYR A 165 -5.29 5.67 -9.52
CA TYR A 165 -5.50 4.31 -10.01
C TYR A 165 -5.92 3.43 -8.84
N VAL A 166 -6.97 2.62 -9.02
CA VAL A 166 -7.53 1.75 -7.99
C VAL A 166 -7.74 0.35 -8.53
N ASN A 167 -7.09 -0.63 -7.94
CA ASN A 167 -7.30 -2.04 -8.27
C ASN A 167 -8.67 -2.55 -7.79
N ILE A 168 -9.39 -3.23 -8.67
CA ILE A 168 -10.60 -4.00 -8.39
C ILE A 168 -10.30 -5.48 -8.65
N ALA A 169 -10.51 -6.32 -7.62
CA ALA A 169 -10.16 -7.72 -7.68
C ALA A 169 -11.07 -8.51 -8.65
N ASP A 170 -12.37 -8.23 -8.60
CA ASP A 170 -13.37 -8.85 -9.47
C ASP A 170 -14.52 -7.84 -9.74
N PRO A 171 -14.77 -7.50 -11.02
CA PRO A 171 -14.02 -7.88 -12.23
C PRO A 171 -12.57 -7.34 -12.21
N GLY A 172 -11.61 -8.11 -12.75
CA GLY A 172 -10.19 -7.77 -12.76
C GLY A 172 -9.89 -6.51 -13.59
N GLN A 173 -9.76 -5.37 -12.93
CA GLN A 173 -9.58 -4.07 -13.59
C GLN A 173 -8.92 -3.02 -12.69
N ILE A 174 -8.41 -1.96 -13.30
CA ILE A 174 -7.99 -0.73 -12.62
C ILE A 174 -9.00 0.36 -12.96
N LEU A 175 -9.54 1.03 -11.95
CA LEU A 175 -10.34 2.23 -12.12
C LEU A 175 -9.45 3.47 -12.11
N VAL A 176 -9.82 4.46 -12.91
CA VAL A 176 -9.15 5.76 -12.97
C VAL A 176 -10.12 6.84 -12.50
N VAL A 177 -9.74 7.58 -11.46
CA VAL A 177 -10.49 8.74 -10.95
C VAL A 177 -9.59 9.97 -11.08
N THR A 178 -10.09 11.05 -11.70
CA THR A 178 -9.32 12.29 -11.85
C THR A 178 -9.48 13.20 -10.63
N SER A 179 -8.43 13.91 -10.24
CA SER A 179 -8.51 14.92 -9.16
C SER A 179 -9.44 16.07 -9.51
N ALA A 180 -9.55 16.42 -10.78
CA ALA A 180 -10.45 17.49 -11.25
C ALA A 180 -11.94 17.15 -11.10
N GLU A 181 -12.30 15.86 -11.16
CA GLU A 181 -13.68 15.38 -11.01
C GLU A 181 -13.75 14.13 -10.11
N PRO A 182 -13.49 14.28 -8.79
CA PRO A 182 -13.37 13.17 -7.86
C PRO A 182 -14.73 12.64 -7.38
N THR A 183 -15.73 12.63 -8.26
CA THR A 183 -17.11 12.21 -7.97
C THR A 183 -17.55 11.01 -8.81
N ARG A 184 -16.72 10.57 -9.74
CA ARG A 184 -17.00 9.43 -10.62
C ARG A 184 -15.74 8.75 -11.13
N VAL A 185 -15.89 7.51 -11.57
CA VAL A 185 -14.87 6.81 -12.36
C VAL A 185 -14.80 7.44 -13.75
N ALA A 186 -13.64 7.95 -14.10
CA ALA A 186 -13.40 8.54 -15.43
C ALA A 186 -13.15 7.47 -16.49
N GLN A 187 -12.44 6.38 -16.11
CA GLN A 187 -12.06 5.31 -17.03
C GLN A 187 -11.85 3.99 -16.28
N THR A 188 -11.86 2.90 -17.06
CA THR A 188 -11.59 1.54 -16.58
C THR A 188 -10.57 0.88 -17.50
N ILE A 189 -9.56 0.22 -16.91
CA ILE A 189 -8.51 -0.52 -17.60
C ILE A 189 -8.71 -2.01 -17.26
N ALA A 190 -9.06 -2.83 -18.24
CA ALA A 190 -9.15 -4.28 -18.05
C ALA A 190 -7.74 -4.87 -17.82
N ILE A 191 -7.59 -5.70 -16.80
CA ILE A 191 -6.33 -6.38 -16.49
C ILE A 191 -6.41 -7.83 -17.00
N PRO A 192 -5.41 -8.27 -17.82
CA PRO A 192 -5.45 -9.61 -18.42
C PRO A 192 -5.03 -10.73 -17.45
N ALA A 193 -5.25 -10.54 -16.14
CA ALA A 193 -5.01 -11.49 -15.08
C ALA A 193 -6.04 -11.30 -13.96
N PRO A 194 -6.63 -12.38 -13.39
CA PRO A 194 -7.56 -12.27 -12.28
C PRO A 194 -6.94 -11.72 -11.00
N GLY A 195 -7.72 -10.98 -10.27
CA GLY A 195 -7.39 -10.50 -8.92
C GLY A 195 -6.29 -9.44 -8.85
N PRO A 196 -6.40 -8.28 -9.58
CA PRO A 196 -5.54 -7.14 -9.29
C PRO A 196 -5.47 -6.83 -7.80
N HIS A 197 -4.26 -6.81 -7.23
CA HIS A 197 -4.02 -6.66 -5.79
C HIS A 197 -3.04 -5.53 -5.50
N GLY A 198 -1.72 -5.79 -5.52
CA GLY A 198 -0.70 -4.76 -5.35
C GLY A 198 -0.62 -3.87 -6.60
N LEU A 199 -0.35 -2.58 -6.38
CA LEU A 199 -0.23 -1.59 -7.45
C LEU A 199 0.85 -0.57 -7.10
N ASP A 200 1.74 -0.27 -8.05
CA ASP A 200 2.70 0.81 -7.91
C ASP A 200 3.03 1.43 -9.29
N LEU A 201 3.62 2.63 -9.28
CA LEU A 201 3.88 3.43 -10.47
C LEU A 201 5.35 3.80 -10.58
N ASP A 202 5.93 3.58 -11.75
CA ASP A 202 7.14 4.25 -12.21
C ASP A 202 6.75 5.55 -12.94
N PRO A 203 6.84 6.72 -12.30
CA PRO A 203 6.40 7.97 -12.89
C PRO A 203 7.31 8.45 -14.03
N ASP A 204 8.59 8.04 -14.03
CA ASP A 204 9.57 8.46 -15.03
C ASP A 204 9.35 7.77 -16.37
N ARG A 205 9.11 6.45 -16.33
CA ARG A 205 8.89 5.62 -17.51
C ARG A 205 7.43 5.32 -17.80
N ARG A 206 6.55 5.91 -17.01
CA ARG A 206 5.10 5.76 -17.17
C ARG A 206 4.67 4.30 -17.19
N ARG A 207 5.12 3.52 -16.19
CA ARG A 207 4.76 2.11 -16.05
C ARG A 207 3.96 1.86 -14.78
N LEU A 208 2.79 1.27 -14.93
CA LEU A 208 2.04 0.71 -13.81
C LEU A 208 2.44 -0.76 -13.61
N PHE A 209 2.72 -1.12 -12.37
CA PHE A 209 2.99 -2.48 -11.94
C PHE A 209 1.76 -2.98 -11.18
N CYS A 210 1.05 -3.95 -11.74
CA CYS A 210 -0.14 -4.55 -11.14
C CYS A 210 0.14 -6.01 -10.80
N ALA A 211 0.29 -6.31 -9.52
CA ALA A 211 0.47 -7.66 -9.03
C ALA A 211 -0.91 -8.31 -8.79
N CYS A 212 -1.14 -9.51 -9.37
CA CYS A 212 -2.44 -10.15 -9.40
C CYS A 212 -2.46 -11.46 -8.60
N ASP A 213 -3.55 -11.74 -7.89
CA ASP A 213 -3.76 -12.96 -7.10
C ASP A 213 -3.54 -14.26 -7.93
N ALA A 214 -3.71 -14.15 -9.26
CA ALA A 214 -3.41 -15.23 -10.22
C ALA A 214 -1.91 -15.52 -10.38
N LYS A 215 -1.04 -15.09 -9.45
CA LYS A 215 0.42 -15.27 -9.47
C LYS A 215 1.06 -14.60 -10.69
N GLN A 216 0.58 -13.46 -11.09
CA GLN A 216 1.10 -12.70 -12.21
C GLN A 216 1.39 -11.25 -11.83
N LEU A 217 2.51 -10.74 -12.32
CA LEU A 217 2.81 -9.32 -12.36
C LEU A 217 2.52 -8.82 -13.77
N VAL A 218 1.58 -7.90 -13.91
CA VAL A 218 1.20 -7.25 -15.17
C VAL A 218 1.82 -5.87 -15.19
N ILE A 219 2.56 -5.58 -16.25
CA ILE A 219 3.17 -4.27 -16.49
C ILE A 219 2.39 -3.56 -17.61
N LEU A 220 1.88 -2.38 -17.30
CA LEU A 220 1.16 -1.55 -18.27
C LEU A 220 1.92 -0.25 -18.56
N GLU A 221 1.73 0.29 -19.72
CA GLU A 221 2.07 1.68 -20.03
C GLU A 221 0.93 2.57 -19.48
N ALA A 222 1.27 3.54 -18.63
CA ALA A 222 0.27 4.30 -17.87
C ALA A 222 -0.57 5.24 -18.76
N ASP A 223 0.00 5.79 -19.81
CA ASP A 223 -0.66 6.77 -20.69
C ASP A 223 -1.53 6.07 -21.75
N SER A 224 -1.00 5.05 -22.47
CA SER A 224 -1.74 4.26 -23.46
C SER A 224 -2.60 3.16 -22.86
N ARG A 225 -2.26 2.70 -21.63
CA ARG A 225 -2.89 1.60 -20.90
C ARG A 225 -2.70 0.22 -21.55
N GLU A 226 -1.79 0.12 -22.47
CA GLU A 226 -1.43 -1.14 -23.10
C GLU A 226 -0.65 -2.04 -22.14
N THR A 227 -0.92 -3.33 -22.17
CA THR A 227 -0.12 -4.32 -21.45
C THR A 227 1.21 -4.52 -22.15
N LEU A 228 2.31 -4.13 -21.50
CA LEU A 228 3.66 -4.28 -22.01
C LEU A 228 4.22 -5.69 -21.76
N LYS A 229 3.98 -6.25 -20.58
CA LYS A 229 4.54 -7.54 -20.18
C LYS A 229 3.70 -8.21 -19.09
N ARG A 230 3.79 -9.53 -19.02
CA ARG A 230 3.29 -10.34 -17.90
C ARG A 230 4.40 -11.26 -17.42
N ILE A 231 4.53 -11.43 -16.11
CA ILE A 231 5.58 -12.21 -15.47
C ILE A 231 4.93 -13.11 -14.44
N GLU A 232 5.36 -14.38 -14.39
CA GLU A 232 4.92 -15.34 -13.38
C GLU A 232 5.64 -15.07 -12.05
N LEU A 233 4.87 -15.08 -10.95
CA LEU A 233 5.32 -14.96 -9.57
C LEU A 233 5.28 -16.32 -8.88
N SER A 234 6.09 -16.49 -7.82
CA SER A 234 6.15 -17.75 -7.06
C SER A 234 4.86 -18.08 -6.31
N GLY A 235 4.00 -17.10 -6.08
CA GLY A 235 2.75 -17.26 -5.36
C GLY A 235 1.83 -16.06 -5.55
N SER A 236 0.72 -16.01 -4.79
CA SER A 236 -0.20 -14.88 -4.78
C SER A 236 0.46 -13.67 -4.10
N PRO A 237 0.65 -12.56 -4.83
CA PRO A 237 1.28 -11.35 -4.29
C PRO A 237 0.29 -10.52 -3.47
N ASP A 238 0.84 -9.60 -2.66
CA ASP A 238 0.06 -8.57 -1.99
C ASP A 238 0.76 -7.21 -2.17
N VAL A 239 1.57 -6.77 -1.20
CA VAL A 239 2.25 -5.48 -1.24
C VAL A 239 3.40 -5.49 -2.24
N ILE A 240 3.48 -4.43 -3.05
CA ILE A 240 4.62 -4.17 -3.92
C ILE A 240 5.17 -2.76 -3.70
N PHE A 241 6.47 -2.57 -3.92
CA PHE A 241 7.12 -1.25 -3.89
C PHE A 241 8.11 -1.09 -5.02
N PHE A 242 8.02 0.05 -5.73
CA PHE A 242 8.98 0.45 -6.73
C PHE A 242 10.08 1.33 -6.13
N ASN A 243 11.32 0.89 -6.24
CA ASN A 243 12.51 1.66 -5.91
C ASN A 243 12.95 2.46 -7.14
N ARG A 244 12.66 3.75 -7.13
CA ARG A 244 12.96 4.67 -8.24
C ARG A 244 14.47 4.83 -8.48
N VAL A 245 15.28 4.77 -7.41
CA VAL A 245 16.73 5.00 -7.48
C VAL A 245 17.44 3.82 -8.15
N LEU A 246 17.17 2.61 -7.68
CA LEU A 246 17.79 1.38 -8.19
C LEU A 246 17.03 0.77 -9.38
N ARG A 247 15.84 1.28 -9.69
CA ARG A 247 14.95 0.72 -10.73
C ARG A 247 14.57 -0.72 -10.42
N HIS A 248 14.29 -1.01 -9.15
CA HIS A 248 13.87 -2.30 -8.68
C HIS A 248 12.41 -2.30 -8.22
N LEU A 249 11.72 -3.41 -8.43
CA LEU A 249 10.38 -3.65 -7.91
C LEU A 249 10.45 -4.81 -6.92
N TYR A 250 9.93 -4.60 -5.71
CA TYR A 250 9.82 -5.64 -4.69
C TYR A 250 8.38 -6.13 -4.61
N VAL A 251 8.20 -7.44 -4.50
CA VAL A 251 6.89 -8.10 -4.45
C VAL A 251 6.84 -9.03 -3.25
N ALA A 252 5.95 -8.76 -2.30
CA ALA A 252 5.70 -9.67 -1.18
C ALA A 252 4.74 -10.79 -1.58
N ILE A 253 5.09 -12.01 -1.24
CA ILE A 253 4.33 -13.23 -1.53
C ILE A 253 4.17 -14.03 -0.24
N GLY A 254 2.98 -13.96 0.37
CA GLY A 254 2.72 -14.59 1.67
C GLY A 254 2.75 -16.12 1.67
N ASP A 255 2.46 -16.76 0.53
CA ASP A 255 2.61 -18.20 0.32
C ASP A 255 3.39 -18.43 -0.98
N PRO A 256 4.62 -18.95 -0.91
CA PRO A 256 5.26 -19.71 0.18
C PRO A 256 5.97 -18.88 1.29
N GLY A 257 5.92 -17.55 1.27
CA GLY A 257 6.62 -16.66 2.19
C GLY A 257 7.97 -16.24 1.63
N VAL A 258 7.93 -15.41 0.58
CA VAL A 258 9.13 -14.87 -0.09
C VAL A 258 8.91 -13.41 -0.46
N VAL A 259 10.02 -12.69 -0.65
CA VAL A 259 10.05 -11.43 -1.37
C VAL A 259 10.82 -11.64 -2.67
N GLU A 260 10.22 -11.29 -3.79
CA GLU A 260 10.86 -11.27 -5.09
C GLU A 260 11.26 -9.85 -5.47
N ALA A 261 12.49 -9.68 -5.97
CA ALA A 261 12.99 -8.43 -6.50
C ALA A 261 13.20 -8.53 -8.02
N PHE A 262 12.76 -7.49 -8.75
CA PHE A 262 12.88 -7.42 -10.21
C PHE A 262 13.61 -6.15 -10.63
N ASN A 263 14.47 -6.24 -11.64
CA ASN A 263 14.95 -5.08 -12.38
C ASN A 263 13.81 -4.58 -13.28
N THR A 264 13.41 -3.30 -13.15
CA THR A 264 12.28 -2.78 -13.91
C THR A 264 12.61 -2.36 -15.33
N GLU A 265 13.89 -2.42 -15.74
CA GLU A 265 14.29 -2.10 -17.11
C GLU A 265 13.95 -3.23 -18.09
N ASP A 266 14.33 -4.46 -17.72
CA ASP A 266 14.11 -5.68 -18.50
C ASP A 266 13.10 -6.63 -17.89
N MET A 267 12.69 -6.35 -16.65
CA MET A 267 11.80 -7.16 -15.83
C MET A 267 12.38 -8.54 -15.51
N ARG A 268 13.71 -8.62 -15.38
CA ARG A 268 14.39 -9.83 -14.93
C ARG A 268 14.31 -9.92 -13.39
N ARG A 269 13.99 -11.11 -12.89
CA ARG A 269 14.06 -11.39 -11.45
C ARG A 269 15.52 -11.33 -11.00
N LEU A 270 15.79 -10.47 -10.04
CA LEU A 270 17.12 -10.24 -9.47
C LEU A 270 17.38 -11.15 -8.29
N ASP A 271 16.38 -11.31 -7.44
CA ASP A 271 16.51 -12.06 -6.20
C ASP A 271 15.17 -12.66 -5.76
N THR A 272 15.24 -13.68 -4.92
CA THR A 272 14.11 -14.24 -4.17
C THR A 272 14.62 -14.56 -2.77
N VAL A 273 14.20 -13.77 -1.78
CA VAL A 273 14.60 -13.98 -0.38
C VAL A 273 13.49 -14.65 0.39
N GLN A 274 13.87 -15.63 1.22
CA GLN A 274 12.94 -16.36 2.05
C GLN A 274 12.52 -15.48 3.24
N THR A 275 11.22 -15.41 3.47
CA THR A 275 10.59 -14.85 4.67
C THR A 275 9.85 -15.96 5.42
N GLU A 276 8.75 -15.65 6.08
CA GLU A 276 7.92 -16.69 6.69
C GLU A 276 6.54 -16.77 6.00
N PRO A 277 5.86 -17.94 6.02
CA PRO A 277 4.50 -18.04 5.50
C PRO A 277 3.56 -17.05 6.18
N GLY A 278 2.85 -16.27 5.36
CA GLY A 278 1.98 -15.17 5.79
C GLY A 278 2.63 -13.79 5.72
N ALA A 279 3.94 -13.69 5.47
CA ALA A 279 4.63 -12.41 5.28
C ALA A 279 4.27 -11.81 3.91
N HIS A 280 3.24 -10.98 3.88
CA HIS A 280 2.70 -10.34 2.67
C HIS A 280 2.83 -8.82 2.68
N THR A 281 3.33 -8.26 3.78
CA THR A 281 3.47 -6.81 4.02
C THR A 281 4.92 -6.38 3.90
N LEU A 282 5.14 -5.30 3.18
CA LEU A 282 6.43 -4.62 3.05
C LEU A 282 6.33 -3.17 3.50
N GLY A 283 7.46 -2.62 3.94
CA GLY A 283 7.71 -1.19 4.04
C GLY A 283 9.01 -0.86 3.32
N PHE A 284 9.10 0.28 2.65
CA PHE A 284 10.29 0.67 1.90
C PHE A 284 10.78 2.06 2.29
N ASP A 285 12.01 2.13 2.79
CA ASP A 285 12.76 3.36 3.04
C ASP A 285 13.63 3.70 1.84
N ALA A 286 13.13 4.60 0.99
CA ALA A 286 13.81 5.00 -0.23
C ALA A 286 15.12 5.78 0.01
N GLU A 287 15.23 6.49 1.14
CA GLU A 287 16.43 7.28 1.48
C GLU A 287 17.62 6.38 1.85
N ARG A 288 17.32 5.20 2.44
CA ARG A 288 18.34 4.26 2.91
C ARG A 288 18.43 2.99 2.08
N ASN A 289 17.59 2.87 1.03
CA ASN A 289 17.42 1.65 0.23
C ASN A 289 17.19 0.42 1.11
N LYS A 290 16.35 0.56 2.14
CA LYS A 290 15.99 -0.52 3.06
C LYS A 290 14.58 -1.01 2.82
N LEU A 291 14.44 -2.33 2.78
CA LEU A 291 13.16 -3.02 2.70
C LEU A 291 12.87 -3.72 4.02
N TYR A 292 11.67 -3.51 4.56
CA TYR A 292 11.18 -4.16 5.77
C TYR A 292 10.11 -5.17 5.38
N ALA A 293 10.34 -6.46 5.61
CA ALA A 293 9.35 -7.52 5.40
C ALA A 293 8.77 -7.93 6.76
N PHE A 294 7.45 -7.76 6.92
CA PHE A 294 6.79 -8.02 8.20
C PHE A 294 6.43 -9.49 8.37
N LEU A 295 6.86 -10.08 9.48
CA LEU A 295 6.81 -11.50 9.81
C LEU A 295 5.71 -11.75 10.86
N PRO A 296 4.48 -12.16 10.44
CA PRO A 296 3.33 -12.19 11.36
C PRO A 296 3.38 -13.33 12.40
N LYS A 297 4.19 -14.38 12.18
CA LYS A 297 4.32 -15.52 13.11
C LYS A 297 5.35 -15.28 14.20
N THR A 298 6.41 -14.54 13.87
CA THR A 298 7.51 -14.25 14.81
C THR A 298 7.45 -12.83 15.34
N HIS A 299 6.45 -12.03 14.93
CA HIS A 299 6.24 -10.65 15.38
C HIS A 299 7.47 -9.77 15.17
N ARG A 300 8.02 -9.81 13.93
CA ARG A 300 9.25 -9.10 13.56
C ARG A 300 9.11 -8.39 12.23
N ALA A 301 10.03 -7.47 11.98
CA ALA A 301 10.33 -7.03 10.63
C ALA A 301 11.76 -7.48 10.25
N ALA A 302 11.90 -8.27 9.20
CA ALA A 302 13.21 -8.55 8.60
C ALA A 302 13.62 -7.34 7.77
N VAL A 303 14.83 -6.82 8.02
CA VAL A 303 15.36 -5.62 7.36
C VAL A 303 16.41 -6.03 6.33
N TYR A 304 16.17 -5.65 5.08
CA TYR A 304 17.09 -5.92 3.97
C TYR A 304 17.65 -4.61 3.42
N ALA A 305 18.94 -4.60 3.08
CA ALA A 305 19.52 -3.57 2.24
C ALA A 305 19.54 -4.04 0.78
N ASP A 306 19.09 -3.19 -0.13
CA ASP A 306 19.30 -3.42 -1.56
C ASP A 306 20.64 -2.79 -1.98
N LYS A 307 21.53 -3.61 -2.51
CA LYS A 307 22.90 -3.22 -2.88
C LYS A 307 23.03 -2.79 -4.35
N GLY A 308 21.97 -2.89 -5.15
CA GLY A 308 21.93 -2.55 -6.57
C GLY A 308 22.29 -3.70 -7.51
#